data_e853892eb7390eb46611b46a2d31ac38
#
_entry.id   e853892eb7390eb46611b46a2d31ac38
#
_cell.length_a   1.000
_cell.length_b   1.000
_cell.length_c   1.000
_cell.angle_alpha   90.00
_cell.angle_beta   90.00
_cell.angle_gamma   90.00
#
_symmetry.space_group_name_H-M   'P 1'
#
loop_
_entity.id
_entity.type
_entity.pdbx_description
1 polymer ?
#
loop_
_entity_poly.entity_id
_entity_poly.type
_entity_poly.pdbx_seq_one_letter_code
_entity_poly.pdbx_strand_id
1 'polypeptide(L)'
;MTTADVVIVGGGIEGAAAAWALSQRGTTDVVVVERNTVASGMTGKSSGIVRCHYGVTSLAAMATVGLEVFEKADEIFGTDLGFRQTGYVVGVGESNVESLRKSLAAQRAVGVQTEEIDRSEVARMWPFADLSPFEAFGWEARGGYGDAYMTAQAFAASARAAGVRIRQGTTATELSVAGDRVTGVRLADGSEISAGTVVVATGVWTRSFLESYRLSYGVDVPIRVVREQIVTIAPGVDVGAVPVFSDLVSLQYVRPEVGGDILFGNSDLSDVEEADPDKYLNRATDAFVDLTVDKVGTRFPGLTDAAISSSYAGCYDVTPDWNPVISTTALDGLVVAAGFSGHGFKIAPAVGQLVADLVIDGRSNDPRIPHSDFRLSRFAEDDLLKSPYPYVGAGQMR
;
A
#
# COMPACT_ATOMS: atom_id res chain seq x y z
N MET A 1 13.29 28.19 -17.76
CA MET A 1 13.51 26.91 -17.04
C MET A 1 12.72 26.96 -15.76
N THR A 2 12.00 25.91 -15.44
CA THR A 2 11.35 25.77 -14.12
C THR A 2 12.38 25.16 -13.16
N THR A 3 12.48 25.69 -11.94
CA THR A 3 13.36 25.18 -10.90
C THR A 3 12.54 24.77 -9.67
N ALA A 4 13.05 23.81 -8.91
CA ALA A 4 12.55 23.39 -7.62
C ALA A 4 13.71 22.86 -6.76
N ASP A 5 13.53 22.81 -5.43
CA ASP A 5 14.46 22.09 -4.56
C ASP A 5 14.27 20.58 -4.75
N VAL A 6 13.01 20.13 -4.84
CA VAL A 6 12.63 18.73 -5.00
C VAL A 6 11.65 18.56 -6.15
N VAL A 7 11.86 17.56 -7.00
CA VAL A 7 10.87 17.09 -7.96
C VAL A 7 10.39 15.69 -7.52
N ILE A 8 9.08 15.50 -7.45
CA ILE A 8 8.45 14.20 -7.21
C ILE A 8 7.82 13.72 -8.51
N VAL A 9 8.25 12.58 -9.03
CA VAL A 9 7.69 11.95 -10.23
C VAL A 9 6.66 10.91 -9.80
N GLY A 10 5.39 11.17 -10.15
CA GLY A 10 4.23 10.38 -9.78
C GLY A 10 3.34 11.06 -8.73
N GLY A 11 2.06 11.23 -9.07
CA GLY A 11 1.00 11.79 -8.20
C GLY A 11 0.09 10.73 -7.61
N GLY A 12 0.56 9.50 -7.45
CA GLY A 12 -0.09 8.46 -6.67
C GLY A 12 -0.08 8.79 -5.18
N ILE A 13 -0.60 7.88 -4.36
CA ILE A 13 -0.71 8.13 -2.91
C ILE A 13 0.66 8.37 -2.26
N GLU A 14 1.71 7.68 -2.68
CA GLU A 14 3.05 7.82 -2.12
C GLU A 14 3.69 9.16 -2.49
N GLY A 15 3.57 9.57 -3.75
CA GLY A 15 4.07 10.88 -4.18
C GLY A 15 3.29 12.04 -3.55
N ALA A 16 1.98 11.90 -3.38
CA ALA A 16 1.15 12.88 -2.70
C ALA A 16 1.49 12.96 -1.19
N ALA A 17 1.70 11.80 -0.53
CA ALA A 17 2.13 11.74 0.87
C ALA A 17 3.54 12.34 1.06
N ALA A 18 4.48 12.07 0.14
CA ALA A 18 5.81 12.67 0.17
C ALA A 18 5.76 14.20 0.03
N ALA A 19 4.94 14.71 -0.89
CA ALA A 19 4.74 16.13 -1.09
C ALA A 19 4.13 16.80 0.16
N TRP A 20 3.12 16.16 0.76
CA TRP A 20 2.53 16.59 2.02
C TRP A 20 3.56 16.63 3.14
N ALA A 21 4.27 15.53 3.38
CA ALA A 21 5.23 15.43 4.48
C ALA A 21 6.40 16.42 4.34
N LEU A 22 6.93 16.63 3.14
CA LEU A 22 7.94 17.66 2.85
C LEU A 22 7.43 19.05 3.21
N SER A 23 6.18 19.37 2.81
CA SER A 23 5.57 20.67 3.09
C SER A 23 5.36 20.90 4.59
N GLN A 24 4.99 19.86 5.36
CA GLN A 24 4.85 19.92 6.81
C GLN A 24 6.19 20.21 7.51
N ARG A 25 7.31 19.89 6.86
CA ARG A 25 8.67 20.17 7.34
C ARG A 25 9.26 21.47 6.77
N GLY A 26 8.45 22.29 6.11
CA GLY A 26 8.85 23.59 5.57
C GLY A 26 9.55 23.53 4.20
N THR A 27 9.71 22.36 3.61
CA THR A 27 10.21 22.22 2.23
C THR A 27 9.05 22.37 1.27
N THR A 28 8.85 23.58 0.72
CA THR A 28 7.68 23.94 -0.11
C THR A 28 8.02 24.22 -1.57
N ASP A 29 9.29 24.46 -1.91
CA ASP A 29 9.73 24.55 -3.33
C ASP A 29 9.83 23.14 -3.94
N VAL A 30 8.68 22.49 -3.99
CA VAL A 30 8.47 21.13 -4.49
C VAL A 30 7.57 21.16 -5.72
N VAL A 31 7.92 20.38 -6.75
CA VAL A 31 7.08 20.14 -7.91
C VAL A 31 6.74 18.66 -7.99
N VAL A 32 5.45 18.34 -7.94
CA VAL A 32 4.95 17.00 -8.29
C VAL A 32 4.61 16.98 -9.76
N VAL A 33 5.10 15.99 -10.49
CA VAL A 33 4.80 15.77 -11.91
C VAL A 33 3.95 14.49 -12.02
N GLU A 34 2.73 14.64 -12.51
CA GLU A 34 1.78 13.55 -12.69
C GLU A 34 1.27 13.52 -14.15
N ARG A 35 1.39 12.36 -14.80
CA ARG A 35 1.04 12.22 -16.23
C ARG A 35 -0.45 12.42 -16.52
N ASN A 36 -1.31 12.05 -15.58
CA ASN A 36 -2.76 12.21 -15.69
C ASN A 36 -3.29 13.12 -14.57
N THR A 37 -4.10 12.58 -13.66
CA THR A 37 -4.59 13.25 -12.45
C THR A 37 -4.11 12.55 -11.20
N VAL A 38 -4.02 13.27 -10.08
CA VAL A 38 -3.64 12.70 -8.79
C VAL A 38 -4.50 11.47 -8.49
N ALA A 39 -3.85 10.39 -8.07
CA ALA A 39 -4.47 9.11 -7.71
C ALA A 39 -5.15 8.33 -8.86
N SER A 40 -5.02 8.74 -10.12
CA SER A 40 -5.65 8.06 -11.25
C SER A 40 -5.02 6.71 -11.63
N GLY A 41 -3.85 6.39 -11.10
CA GLY A 41 -3.16 5.12 -11.30
C GLY A 41 -3.68 4.01 -10.38
N MET A 42 -2.76 3.17 -9.86
CA MET A 42 -3.10 2.02 -9.02
C MET A 42 -3.65 2.43 -7.65
N THR A 43 -3.42 3.64 -7.17
CA THR A 43 -4.05 4.20 -5.97
C THR A 43 -5.57 4.08 -6.01
N GLY A 44 -6.20 4.45 -7.12
CA GLY A 44 -7.66 4.35 -7.30
C GLY A 44 -8.19 2.91 -7.43
N LYS A 45 -7.31 1.90 -7.40
CA LYS A 45 -7.64 0.46 -7.47
C LYS A 45 -7.43 -0.26 -6.13
N SER A 46 -7.04 0.47 -5.09
CA SER A 46 -6.80 -0.09 -3.76
C SER A 46 -8.08 -0.67 -3.15
N SER A 47 -7.95 -1.82 -2.47
CA SER A 47 -9.02 -2.35 -1.62
C SER A 47 -9.28 -1.50 -0.36
N GLY A 48 -8.41 -0.55 -0.07
CA GLY A 48 -8.60 0.42 1.01
C GLY A 48 -8.50 -0.14 2.43
N ILE A 49 -7.98 -1.35 2.64
CA ILE A 49 -7.88 -1.95 3.98
C ILE A 49 -6.84 -1.21 4.83
N VAL A 50 -7.24 -0.81 6.03
CA VAL A 50 -6.40 -0.19 7.06
C VAL A 50 -6.24 -1.17 8.20
N ARG A 51 -5.04 -1.71 8.38
CA ARG A 51 -4.64 -2.65 9.42
C ARG A 51 -3.17 -2.45 9.79
N CYS A 52 -2.78 -2.82 11.01
CA CYS A 52 -1.40 -2.82 11.47
C CYS A 52 -0.78 -4.22 11.56
N HIS A 53 -1.53 -5.26 11.21
CA HIS A 53 -1.09 -6.65 11.26
C HIS A 53 -0.06 -6.94 10.18
N TYR A 54 1.22 -6.88 10.56
CA TYR A 54 2.38 -7.19 9.74
C TYR A 54 3.37 -8.07 10.49
N GLY A 55 3.99 -9.00 9.78
CA GLY A 55 5.07 -9.82 10.33
C GLY A 55 6.39 -9.05 10.48
N VAL A 56 6.61 -8.01 9.67
CA VAL A 56 7.74 -7.09 9.75
C VAL A 56 7.37 -5.93 10.67
N THR A 57 8.10 -5.76 11.77
CA THR A 57 7.77 -4.79 12.83
C THR A 57 7.86 -3.34 12.38
N SER A 58 8.78 -3.00 11.48
CA SER A 58 8.87 -1.65 10.91
C SER A 58 7.66 -1.31 10.03
N LEU A 59 7.08 -2.28 9.29
CA LEU A 59 5.82 -2.09 8.58
C LEU A 59 4.63 -1.95 9.53
N ALA A 60 4.60 -2.70 10.64
CA ALA A 60 3.59 -2.56 11.67
C ALA A 60 3.65 -1.16 12.30
N ALA A 61 4.85 -0.64 12.57
CA ALA A 61 5.05 0.73 13.04
C ALA A 61 4.58 1.77 12.01
N MET A 62 4.93 1.60 10.72
CA MET A 62 4.45 2.49 9.65
C MET A 62 2.92 2.50 9.57
N ALA A 63 2.29 1.33 9.67
CA ALA A 63 0.84 1.23 9.64
C ALA A 63 0.18 1.89 10.86
N THR A 64 0.83 1.85 12.03
CA THR A 64 0.36 2.58 13.23
C THR A 64 0.39 4.09 13.01
N VAL A 65 1.47 4.61 12.43
CA VAL A 65 1.55 6.04 12.04
C VAL A 65 0.45 6.38 11.03
N GLY A 66 0.23 5.51 10.05
CA GLY A 66 -0.84 5.68 9.07
C GLY A 66 -2.23 5.73 9.72
N LEU A 67 -2.52 4.77 10.59
CA LEU A 67 -3.78 4.67 11.31
C LEU A 67 -4.09 5.93 12.13
N GLU A 68 -3.09 6.50 12.82
CA GLU A 68 -3.23 7.76 13.56
C GLU A 68 -3.61 8.93 12.65
N VAL A 69 -3.09 8.98 11.43
CA VAL A 69 -3.45 10.00 10.43
C VAL A 69 -4.88 9.80 9.94
N PHE A 70 -5.32 8.56 9.69
CA PHE A 70 -6.71 8.26 9.30
C PHE A 70 -7.70 8.64 10.40
N GLU A 71 -7.40 8.36 11.65
CA GLU A 71 -8.26 8.70 12.79
C GLU A 71 -8.38 10.22 13.03
N LYS A 72 -7.33 10.97 12.71
CA LYS A 72 -7.26 12.43 12.91
C LYS A 72 -7.44 13.22 11.59
N ALA A 73 -8.06 12.61 10.59
CA ALA A 73 -8.17 13.20 9.26
C ALA A 73 -8.80 14.59 9.25
N ASP A 74 -9.87 14.79 10.02
CA ASP A 74 -10.55 16.09 10.13
C ASP A 74 -9.64 17.15 10.76
N GLU A 75 -8.83 16.78 11.77
CA GLU A 75 -7.89 17.71 12.41
C GLU A 75 -6.74 18.09 11.46
N ILE A 76 -6.23 17.12 10.69
CA ILE A 76 -5.04 17.28 9.86
C ILE A 76 -5.39 17.92 8.51
N PHE A 77 -6.50 17.50 7.89
CA PHE A 77 -6.85 17.88 6.51
C PHE A 77 -8.14 18.70 6.42
N GLY A 78 -8.94 18.78 7.48
CA GLY A 78 -10.26 19.41 7.44
C GLY A 78 -11.27 18.65 6.57
N THR A 79 -11.05 17.36 6.33
CA THR A 79 -11.91 16.50 5.48
C THR A 79 -11.84 15.05 5.88
N ASP A 80 -12.93 14.31 5.65
CA ASP A 80 -12.99 12.85 5.79
C ASP A 80 -12.13 12.17 4.70
N LEU A 81 -11.35 11.15 5.07
CA LEU A 81 -10.60 10.29 4.14
C LEU A 81 -11.37 9.02 3.77
N GLY A 82 -12.67 8.97 4.06
CA GLY A 82 -13.49 7.78 3.87
C GLY A 82 -13.14 6.64 4.84
N PHE A 83 -12.42 6.93 5.93
CA PHE A 83 -12.04 5.91 6.90
C PHE A 83 -13.25 5.48 7.73
N ARG A 84 -13.46 4.14 7.77
CA ARG A 84 -14.50 3.48 8.56
C ARG A 84 -13.81 2.49 9.48
N GLN A 85 -13.79 2.82 10.76
CA GLN A 85 -13.20 1.99 11.81
C GLN A 85 -14.17 0.87 12.15
N THR A 86 -14.13 -0.22 11.38
CA THR A 86 -14.98 -1.40 11.57
C THR A 86 -14.26 -2.52 12.33
N GLY A 87 -12.96 -2.35 12.59
CA GLY A 87 -12.07 -3.38 13.09
C GLY A 87 -11.47 -4.25 11.98
N TYR A 88 -10.46 -5.02 12.38
CA TYR A 88 -9.79 -5.99 11.51
C TYR A 88 -9.58 -7.30 12.26
N VAL A 89 -10.00 -8.41 11.66
CA VAL A 89 -9.80 -9.79 12.15
C VAL A 89 -8.85 -10.51 11.21
N VAL A 90 -7.92 -11.26 11.75
CA VAL A 90 -7.15 -12.28 11.03
C VAL A 90 -7.40 -13.64 11.65
N GLY A 91 -7.81 -14.61 10.83
CA GLY A 91 -8.04 -15.99 11.27
C GLY A 91 -6.97 -16.94 10.70
N VAL A 92 -6.44 -17.82 11.54
CA VAL A 92 -5.41 -18.79 11.18
C VAL A 92 -5.82 -20.22 11.52
N GLY A 93 -5.35 -21.19 10.73
CA GLY A 93 -5.42 -22.61 11.06
C GLY A 93 -4.32 -23.04 12.03
N GLU A 94 -4.37 -24.31 12.48
CA GLU A 94 -3.51 -24.91 13.52
C GLU A 94 -2.00 -24.64 13.28
N SER A 95 -1.52 -24.79 12.05
CA SER A 95 -0.10 -24.61 11.71
C SER A 95 0.43 -23.19 11.96
N ASN A 96 -0.43 -22.20 12.08
CA ASN A 96 -0.09 -20.78 12.18
C ASN A 96 -0.42 -20.16 13.55
N VAL A 97 -0.94 -20.91 14.51
CA VAL A 97 -1.33 -20.39 15.83
C VAL A 97 -0.14 -19.78 16.57
N GLU A 98 1.00 -20.47 16.60
CA GLU A 98 2.19 -19.99 17.29
C GLU A 98 2.78 -18.75 16.59
N SER A 99 2.81 -18.74 15.25
CA SER A 99 3.24 -17.57 14.47
C SER A 99 2.33 -16.36 14.71
N LEU A 100 1.02 -16.56 14.80
CA LEU A 100 0.06 -15.49 15.15
C LEU A 100 0.39 -14.89 16.52
N ARG A 101 0.51 -15.71 17.56
CA ARG A 101 0.78 -15.23 18.93
C ARG A 101 2.08 -14.47 19.05
N LYS A 102 3.14 -14.96 18.38
CA LYS A 102 4.44 -14.27 18.33
C LYS A 102 4.35 -12.96 17.55
N SER A 103 3.63 -12.95 16.42
CA SER A 103 3.41 -11.75 15.63
C SER A 103 2.62 -10.69 16.42
N LEU A 104 1.54 -11.07 17.11
CA LEU A 104 0.77 -10.15 17.96
C LEU A 104 1.64 -9.57 19.10
N ALA A 105 2.52 -10.38 19.70
CA ALA A 105 3.44 -9.90 20.73
C ALA A 105 4.45 -8.88 20.16
N ALA A 106 5.04 -9.16 19.00
CA ALA A 106 5.99 -8.28 18.34
C ALA A 106 5.31 -6.95 17.88
N GLN A 107 4.11 -7.02 17.37
CA GLN A 107 3.32 -5.85 16.98
C GLN A 107 2.99 -4.96 18.18
N ARG A 108 2.59 -5.54 19.31
CA ARG A 108 2.37 -4.76 20.56
C ARG A 108 3.65 -4.05 21.04
N ALA A 109 4.81 -4.67 20.86
CA ALA A 109 6.09 -4.06 21.26
C ALA A 109 6.43 -2.79 20.47
N VAL A 110 5.86 -2.60 19.26
CA VAL A 110 6.02 -1.38 18.44
C VAL A 110 4.80 -0.45 18.49
N GLY A 111 3.83 -0.74 19.38
CA GLY A 111 2.71 0.15 19.67
C GLY A 111 1.39 -0.23 18.99
N VAL A 112 1.29 -1.35 18.28
CA VAL A 112 0.02 -1.82 17.72
C VAL A 112 -0.91 -2.30 18.83
N GLN A 113 -2.16 -1.82 18.80
CA GLN A 113 -3.21 -2.30 19.69
C GLN A 113 -3.90 -3.52 19.08
N THR A 114 -3.41 -4.69 19.43
CA THR A 114 -3.88 -5.98 18.89
C THR A 114 -3.94 -7.04 20.00
N GLU A 115 -4.87 -7.96 19.89
CA GLU A 115 -5.10 -9.05 20.84
C GLU A 115 -5.56 -10.33 20.15
N GLU A 116 -5.43 -11.47 20.84
CA GLU A 116 -6.08 -12.71 20.46
C GLU A 116 -7.50 -12.72 21.03
N ILE A 117 -8.50 -13.08 20.21
CA ILE A 117 -9.89 -13.15 20.60
C ILE A 117 -10.49 -14.53 20.35
N ASP A 118 -11.57 -14.85 21.04
CA ASP A 118 -12.25 -16.13 20.96
C ASP A 118 -13.07 -16.27 19.67
N ARG A 119 -13.20 -17.53 19.18
CA ARG A 119 -14.08 -17.87 18.04
C ARG A 119 -15.50 -17.37 18.22
N SER A 120 -16.01 -17.38 19.46
CA SER A 120 -17.37 -16.91 19.77
C SER A 120 -17.55 -15.40 19.58
N GLU A 121 -16.47 -14.61 19.74
CA GLU A 121 -16.48 -13.17 19.46
C GLU A 121 -16.50 -12.92 17.96
N VAL A 122 -15.68 -13.65 17.20
CA VAL A 122 -15.69 -13.57 15.72
C VAL A 122 -17.04 -14.02 15.16
N ALA A 123 -17.66 -15.07 15.74
CA ALA A 123 -19.00 -15.54 15.32
C ALA A 123 -20.09 -14.48 15.55
N ARG A 124 -19.96 -13.61 16.54
CA ARG A 124 -20.88 -12.47 16.71
C ARG A 124 -20.66 -11.37 15.67
N MET A 125 -19.39 -11.15 15.25
CA MET A 125 -19.03 -10.17 14.23
C MET A 125 -19.39 -10.65 12.81
N TRP A 126 -19.18 -11.94 12.54
CA TRP A 126 -19.43 -12.60 11.26
C TRP A 126 -20.38 -13.80 11.41
N PRO A 127 -21.68 -13.57 11.69
CA PRO A 127 -22.61 -14.66 11.98
C PRO A 127 -22.92 -15.56 10.78
N PHE A 128 -22.53 -15.15 9.58
CA PHE A 128 -22.73 -15.91 8.33
C PHE A 128 -21.54 -16.81 8.00
N ALA A 129 -20.42 -16.70 8.76
CA ALA A 129 -19.17 -17.38 8.44
C ALA A 129 -19.10 -18.78 9.07
N ASP A 130 -18.57 -19.74 8.32
CA ASP A 130 -18.06 -20.98 8.89
C ASP A 130 -16.65 -20.73 9.47
N LEU A 131 -16.55 -20.73 10.77
CA LEU A 131 -15.32 -20.51 11.51
C LEU A 131 -14.64 -21.82 11.94
N SER A 132 -15.21 -22.99 11.59
CA SER A 132 -14.71 -24.30 12.03
C SER A 132 -13.25 -24.58 11.65
N PRO A 133 -12.71 -24.13 10.49
CA PRO A 133 -11.32 -24.38 10.10
C PRO A 133 -10.27 -23.51 10.82
N PHE A 134 -10.69 -22.52 11.61
CA PHE A 134 -9.76 -21.64 12.32
C PHE A 134 -9.51 -22.11 13.74
N GLU A 135 -8.27 -21.96 14.20
CA GLU A 135 -7.84 -22.30 15.56
C GLU A 135 -7.54 -21.09 16.42
N ALA A 136 -7.16 -19.96 15.82
CA ALA A 136 -6.94 -18.71 16.54
C ALA A 136 -7.26 -17.49 15.68
N PHE A 137 -7.56 -16.37 16.36
CA PHE A 137 -7.90 -15.11 15.73
C PHE A 137 -7.14 -13.95 16.38
N GLY A 138 -6.55 -13.08 15.52
CA GLY A 138 -6.05 -11.78 15.95
C GLY A 138 -7.06 -10.69 15.66
N TRP A 139 -7.15 -9.70 16.54
CA TRP A 139 -8.09 -8.59 16.48
C TRP A 139 -7.42 -7.24 16.63
N GLU A 140 -7.80 -6.29 15.78
CA GLU A 140 -7.44 -4.88 15.86
C GLU A 140 -8.72 -4.03 15.83
N ALA A 141 -9.16 -3.54 16.97
CA ALA A 141 -10.38 -2.72 17.09
C ALA A 141 -10.29 -1.39 16.32
N ARG A 142 -9.08 -0.85 16.15
CA ARG A 142 -8.81 0.40 15.43
C ARG A 142 -8.70 0.22 13.93
N GLY A 143 -8.57 -1.01 13.42
CA GLY A 143 -8.53 -1.32 12.00
C GLY A 143 -9.84 -1.01 11.27
N GLY A 144 -9.84 -1.19 9.96
CA GLY A 144 -11.01 -0.95 9.12
C GLY A 144 -10.63 -0.76 7.66
N TYR A 145 -11.29 0.17 6.99
CA TYR A 145 -11.01 0.50 5.61
C TYR A 145 -11.22 1.99 5.33
N GLY A 146 -10.59 2.51 4.28
CA GLY A 146 -10.69 3.90 3.85
C GLY A 146 -10.67 4.02 2.33
N ASP A 147 -10.74 5.25 1.85
CA ASP A 147 -10.70 5.58 0.42
C ASP A 147 -9.32 6.12 0.03
N ALA A 148 -8.57 5.32 -0.76
CA ALA A 148 -7.22 5.69 -1.17
C ALA A 148 -7.19 6.88 -2.13
N TYR A 149 -8.24 7.05 -2.95
CA TYR A 149 -8.36 8.21 -3.83
C TYR A 149 -8.58 9.48 -3.02
N MET A 150 -9.56 9.49 -2.10
CA MET A 150 -9.83 10.63 -1.21
C MET A 150 -8.59 10.97 -0.39
N THR A 151 -7.90 9.98 0.15
CA THR A 151 -6.68 10.15 0.93
C THR A 151 -5.57 10.84 0.13
N ALA A 152 -5.30 10.37 -1.09
CA ALA A 152 -4.28 10.98 -1.96
C ALA A 152 -4.67 12.42 -2.38
N GLN A 153 -5.97 12.68 -2.61
CA GLN A 153 -6.45 14.03 -2.89
C GLN A 153 -6.27 14.96 -1.69
N ALA A 154 -6.51 14.48 -0.46
CA ALA A 154 -6.31 15.27 0.75
C ALA A 154 -4.82 15.62 0.96
N PHE A 155 -3.91 14.65 0.79
CA PHE A 155 -2.47 14.93 0.81
C PHE A 155 -2.09 15.99 -0.23
N ALA A 156 -2.54 15.82 -1.48
CA ALA A 156 -2.24 16.74 -2.56
C ALA A 156 -2.83 18.15 -2.31
N ALA A 157 -4.04 18.24 -1.76
CA ALA A 157 -4.67 19.51 -1.42
C ALA A 157 -3.91 20.22 -0.30
N SER A 158 -3.55 19.51 0.76
CA SER A 158 -2.76 20.04 1.86
C SER A 158 -1.37 20.53 1.41
N ALA A 159 -0.69 19.75 0.56
CA ALA A 159 0.59 20.13 -0.03
C ALA A 159 0.47 21.41 -0.89
N ARG A 160 -0.57 21.52 -1.73
CA ARG A 160 -0.85 22.73 -2.52
C ARG A 160 -1.10 23.95 -1.65
N ALA A 161 -1.88 23.79 -0.58
CA ALA A 161 -2.16 24.88 0.35
C ALA A 161 -0.89 25.41 1.03
N ALA A 162 0.12 24.54 1.21
CA ALA A 162 1.42 24.89 1.72
C ALA A 162 2.40 25.46 0.67
N GLY A 163 2.01 25.51 -0.62
CA GLY A 163 2.82 26.09 -1.68
C GLY A 163 3.45 25.10 -2.68
N VAL A 164 3.27 23.78 -2.49
CA VAL A 164 3.74 22.75 -3.43
C VAL A 164 3.02 22.89 -4.78
N ARG A 165 3.76 22.81 -5.87
CA ARG A 165 3.23 22.89 -7.24
C ARG A 165 2.94 21.47 -7.75
N ILE A 166 1.69 21.13 -8.02
CA ILE A 166 1.31 19.83 -8.59
C ILE A 166 0.90 20.01 -10.05
N ARG A 167 1.72 19.50 -10.97
CA ARG A 167 1.53 19.56 -12.42
C ARG A 167 0.90 18.26 -12.91
N GLN A 168 -0.40 18.27 -13.06
CA GLN A 168 -1.17 17.19 -13.68
C GLN A 168 -1.13 17.31 -15.21
N GLY A 169 -1.40 16.19 -15.91
CA GLY A 169 -1.29 16.13 -17.38
C GLY A 169 0.14 16.36 -17.89
N THR A 170 1.14 16.08 -17.03
CA THR A 170 2.55 16.34 -17.30
C THR A 170 3.35 15.06 -17.11
N THR A 171 3.96 14.56 -18.17
CA THR A 171 4.71 13.31 -18.16
C THR A 171 6.22 13.59 -18.04
N ALA A 172 6.84 13.10 -16.98
CA ALA A 172 8.29 12.98 -16.91
C ALA A 172 8.74 11.76 -17.73
N THR A 173 9.75 11.93 -18.58
CA THR A 173 10.24 10.88 -19.46
C THR A 173 11.58 10.30 -19.01
N GLU A 174 12.42 11.12 -18.37
CA GLU A 174 13.73 10.70 -17.90
C GLU A 174 14.26 11.64 -16.81
N LEU A 175 15.24 11.16 -16.05
CA LEU A 175 16.04 12.00 -15.15
C LEU A 175 17.05 12.80 -15.95
N SER A 176 17.30 14.06 -15.58
CA SER A 176 18.48 14.80 -15.99
C SER A 176 19.61 14.48 -15.02
N VAL A 177 20.77 14.11 -15.56
CA VAL A 177 21.93 13.66 -14.76
C VAL A 177 23.20 14.36 -15.23
N ALA A 178 24.03 14.78 -14.28
CA ALA A 178 25.37 15.32 -14.54
C ALA A 178 26.37 14.59 -13.63
N GLY A 179 27.27 13.83 -14.25
CA GLY A 179 28.17 12.92 -13.52
C GLY A 179 27.38 11.81 -12.83
N ASP A 180 27.50 11.72 -11.53
CA ASP A 180 26.85 10.76 -10.65
C ASP A 180 25.67 11.37 -9.83
N ARG A 181 25.17 12.54 -10.27
CA ARG A 181 24.13 13.30 -9.55
C ARG A 181 22.95 13.63 -10.45
N VAL A 182 21.71 13.52 -9.93
CA VAL A 182 20.52 14.05 -10.58
C VAL A 182 20.55 15.58 -10.58
N THR A 183 20.08 16.19 -11.67
CA THR A 183 19.96 17.64 -11.82
C THR A 183 18.52 18.07 -12.16
N GLY A 184 17.61 17.13 -12.26
CA GLY A 184 16.18 17.37 -12.55
C GLY A 184 15.52 16.26 -13.32
N VAL A 185 14.44 16.62 -14.02
CA VAL A 185 13.67 15.71 -14.88
C VAL A 185 13.35 16.36 -16.21
N ARG A 186 13.37 15.57 -17.29
CA ARG A 186 12.88 15.97 -18.61
C ARG A 186 11.42 15.58 -18.77
N LEU A 187 10.66 16.44 -19.42
CA LEU A 187 9.23 16.24 -19.67
C LEU A 187 8.99 15.85 -21.14
N ALA A 188 7.83 15.23 -21.39
CA ALA A 188 7.45 14.79 -22.75
C ALA A 188 7.31 15.92 -23.78
N ASP A 189 7.10 17.15 -23.35
CA ASP A 189 7.05 18.34 -24.20
C ASP A 189 8.46 18.89 -24.55
N GLY A 190 9.52 18.22 -24.09
CA GLY A 190 10.90 18.62 -24.27
C GLY A 190 11.40 19.66 -23.25
N SER A 191 10.55 20.18 -22.39
CA SER A 191 10.97 21.06 -21.30
C SER A 191 11.64 20.28 -20.15
N GLU A 192 12.29 21.03 -19.27
CA GLU A 192 13.00 20.46 -18.11
C GLU A 192 12.63 21.18 -16.81
N ILE A 193 12.58 20.44 -15.72
CA ILE A 193 12.50 20.97 -14.36
C ILE A 193 13.83 20.65 -13.68
N SER A 194 14.60 21.68 -13.38
CA SER A 194 15.88 21.52 -12.66
C SER A 194 15.64 21.38 -11.18
N ALA A 195 16.26 20.38 -10.55
CA ALA A 195 16.17 20.13 -9.10
C ALA A 195 17.40 19.40 -8.60
N GLY A 196 17.82 19.70 -7.37
CA GLY A 196 18.91 18.99 -6.70
C GLY A 196 18.52 17.63 -6.16
N THR A 197 17.20 17.38 -5.99
CA THR A 197 16.67 16.10 -5.50
C THR A 197 15.47 15.68 -6.35
N VAL A 198 15.43 14.41 -6.72
CA VAL A 198 14.30 13.79 -7.42
C VAL A 198 13.79 12.58 -6.60
N VAL A 199 12.50 12.57 -6.32
CA VAL A 199 11.81 11.42 -5.72
C VAL A 199 11.03 10.69 -6.81
N VAL A 200 11.34 9.42 -7.04
CA VAL A 200 10.60 8.57 -7.97
C VAL A 200 9.56 7.75 -7.20
N ALA A 201 8.28 8.08 -7.40
CA ALA A 201 7.11 7.47 -6.77
C ALA A 201 6.10 7.01 -7.84
N THR A 202 6.60 6.35 -8.89
CA THR A 202 5.84 5.99 -10.09
C THR A 202 5.18 4.60 -10.00
N GLY A 203 5.18 3.95 -8.81
CA GLY A 203 4.53 2.67 -8.56
C GLY A 203 4.94 1.60 -9.58
N VAL A 204 3.98 0.96 -10.21
CA VAL A 204 4.20 -0.12 -11.21
C VAL A 204 5.05 0.29 -12.42
N TRP A 205 5.21 1.58 -12.68
CA TRP A 205 6.06 2.11 -13.77
C TRP A 205 7.49 2.42 -13.34
N THR A 206 7.85 2.23 -12.07
CA THR A 206 9.18 2.62 -11.54
C THR A 206 10.31 1.90 -12.26
N ARG A 207 10.19 0.60 -12.47
CA ARG A 207 11.24 -0.17 -13.15
C ARG A 207 11.48 0.31 -14.58
N SER A 208 10.41 0.54 -15.35
CA SER A 208 10.52 1.03 -16.73
C SER A 208 11.08 2.46 -16.79
N PHE A 209 10.67 3.33 -15.86
CA PHE A 209 11.19 4.70 -15.78
C PHE A 209 12.68 4.74 -15.44
N LEU A 210 13.17 3.83 -14.60
CA LEU A 210 14.57 3.78 -14.16
C LEU A 210 15.45 2.82 -14.98
N GLU A 211 14.94 2.13 -16.00
CA GLU A 211 15.68 1.09 -16.73
C GLU A 211 17.01 1.58 -17.33
N SER A 212 17.04 2.80 -17.89
CA SER A 212 18.27 3.39 -18.46
C SER A 212 19.35 3.68 -17.42
N TYR A 213 18.99 3.78 -16.13
CA TYR A 213 19.91 4.09 -15.03
C TYR A 213 20.44 2.84 -14.32
N ARG A 214 19.86 1.67 -14.61
CA ARG A 214 20.22 0.39 -14.00
C ARG A 214 21.68 0.01 -14.21
N LEU A 215 22.12 -0.05 -15.45
CA LEU A 215 23.50 -0.45 -15.78
C LEU A 215 24.50 0.68 -15.54
N SER A 216 24.11 1.92 -15.82
CA SER A 216 25.03 3.07 -15.78
C SER A 216 25.29 3.55 -14.35
N TYR A 217 24.32 3.40 -13.44
CA TYR A 217 24.37 3.97 -12.09
C TYR A 217 24.01 2.96 -10.99
N GLY A 218 23.77 1.68 -11.33
CA GLY A 218 23.40 0.66 -10.35
C GLY A 218 22.03 0.87 -9.69
N VAL A 219 21.14 1.64 -10.32
CA VAL A 219 19.78 1.88 -9.82
C VAL A 219 18.86 0.77 -10.35
N ASP A 220 18.96 -0.43 -9.80
CA ASP A 220 18.14 -1.59 -10.17
C ASP A 220 17.03 -1.80 -9.13
N VAL A 221 15.81 -1.40 -9.48
CA VAL A 221 14.63 -1.61 -8.63
C VAL A 221 13.90 -2.87 -9.14
N PRO A 222 14.01 -4.02 -8.45
CA PRO A 222 13.58 -5.32 -8.97
C PRO A 222 12.06 -5.52 -8.79
N ILE A 223 11.26 -4.70 -9.46
CA ILE A 223 9.81 -4.77 -9.43
C ILE A 223 9.30 -5.67 -10.56
N ARG A 224 8.38 -6.59 -10.21
CA ARG A 224 7.47 -7.26 -11.14
C ARG A 224 6.10 -6.61 -11.02
N VAL A 225 5.41 -6.46 -12.14
CA VAL A 225 4.03 -5.96 -12.17
C VAL A 225 3.10 -7.15 -12.17
N VAL A 226 2.29 -7.27 -11.13
CA VAL A 226 1.37 -8.39 -10.91
C VAL A 226 -0.06 -7.87 -10.90
N ARG A 227 -0.93 -8.50 -11.70
CA ARG A 227 -2.35 -8.16 -11.77
C ARG A 227 -3.09 -8.79 -10.60
N GLU A 228 -3.87 -7.95 -9.90
CA GLU A 228 -4.73 -8.35 -8.79
C GLU A 228 -6.19 -8.06 -9.11
N GLN A 229 -7.06 -8.98 -8.74
CA GLN A 229 -8.47 -8.96 -9.11
C GLN A 229 -9.34 -8.84 -7.85
N ILE A 230 -10.42 -8.08 -7.97
CA ILE A 230 -11.39 -7.85 -6.91
C ILE A 230 -12.78 -8.16 -7.45
N VAL A 231 -13.59 -8.80 -6.63
CA VAL A 231 -15.02 -9.04 -6.86
C VAL A 231 -15.81 -8.41 -5.72
N THR A 232 -16.87 -7.71 -6.05
CA THR A 232 -17.82 -7.17 -5.09
C THR A 232 -19.14 -7.94 -5.17
N ILE A 233 -19.70 -8.28 -4.03
CA ILE A 233 -20.87 -9.14 -3.89
C ILE A 233 -21.95 -8.36 -3.15
N ALA A 234 -23.15 -8.33 -3.70
CA ALA A 234 -24.36 -8.00 -2.98
C ALA A 234 -24.76 -9.21 -2.11
N PRO A 235 -24.74 -9.10 -0.78
CA PRO A 235 -24.84 -10.26 0.11
C PRO A 235 -26.25 -10.89 0.18
N GLY A 236 -27.30 -10.21 -0.34
CA GLY A 236 -28.68 -10.66 -0.28
C GLY A 236 -29.35 -10.52 1.11
N VAL A 237 -28.54 -10.21 2.12
CA VAL A 237 -28.97 -9.98 3.51
C VAL A 237 -28.28 -8.73 4.05
N ASP A 238 -28.84 -8.12 5.10
CA ASP A 238 -28.15 -7.06 5.82
C ASP A 238 -27.01 -7.66 6.65
N VAL A 239 -25.79 -7.37 6.26
CA VAL A 239 -24.59 -7.86 6.97
C VAL A 239 -24.17 -6.96 8.13
N GLY A 240 -24.77 -5.77 8.26
CA GLY A 240 -24.46 -4.80 9.30
C GLY A 240 -23.00 -4.27 9.21
N ALA A 241 -22.51 -3.78 10.34
CA ALA A 241 -21.14 -3.24 10.45
C ALA A 241 -20.14 -4.37 10.78
N VAL A 242 -19.82 -5.21 9.79
CA VAL A 242 -18.81 -6.27 9.99
C VAL A 242 -17.38 -5.72 9.86
N PRO A 243 -16.42 -6.26 10.61
CA PRO A 243 -15.00 -5.87 10.46
C PRO A 243 -14.42 -6.40 9.14
N VAL A 244 -13.27 -5.86 8.75
CA VAL A 244 -12.41 -6.48 7.72
C VAL A 244 -11.95 -7.84 8.24
N PHE A 245 -11.99 -8.87 7.38
CA PHE A 245 -11.57 -10.22 7.74
C PHE A 245 -10.54 -10.77 6.74
N SER A 246 -9.35 -11.12 7.24
CA SER A 246 -8.33 -11.88 6.50
C SER A 246 -8.37 -13.35 6.92
N ASP A 247 -8.75 -14.20 5.98
CA ASP A 247 -8.82 -15.64 6.11
C ASP A 247 -7.52 -16.27 5.59
N LEU A 248 -6.62 -16.66 6.49
CA LEU A 248 -5.35 -17.30 6.14
C LEU A 248 -5.48 -18.83 5.96
N VAL A 249 -6.68 -19.38 6.00
CA VAL A 249 -6.95 -20.79 5.70
C VAL A 249 -7.30 -20.95 4.23
N SER A 250 -8.27 -20.16 3.72
CA SER A 250 -8.65 -20.18 2.30
C SER A 250 -7.97 -19.09 1.46
N LEU A 251 -7.08 -18.29 2.07
CA LEU A 251 -6.28 -17.24 1.41
C LEU A 251 -7.15 -16.23 0.67
N GLN A 252 -8.04 -15.59 1.42
CA GLN A 252 -8.88 -14.50 0.95
C GLN A 252 -9.00 -13.41 2.00
N TYR A 253 -9.41 -12.23 1.57
CA TYR A 253 -9.80 -11.17 2.48
C TYR A 253 -11.14 -10.58 2.05
N VAL A 254 -11.87 -10.12 3.03
CA VAL A 254 -13.19 -9.53 2.82
C VAL A 254 -13.32 -8.25 3.62
N ARG A 255 -14.04 -7.28 3.09
CA ARG A 255 -14.42 -6.07 3.81
C ARG A 255 -15.79 -5.56 3.36
N PRO A 256 -16.55 -4.89 4.25
CA PRO A 256 -17.77 -4.22 3.84
C PRO A 256 -17.46 -3.04 2.90
N GLU A 257 -18.39 -2.78 1.98
CA GLU A 257 -18.42 -1.58 1.14
C GLU A 257 -19.46 -0.58 1.67
N VAL A 258 -19.23 0.70 1.35
CA VAL A 258 -20.26 1.71 1.56
C VAL A 258 -21.44 1.37 0.62
N GLY A 259 -22.61 1.11 1.17
CA GLY A 259 -23.78 0.70 0.38
C GLY A 259 -24.26 -0.72 0.67
N GLY A 260 -23.50 -1.50 1.47
CA GLY A 260 -23.93 -2.82 1.96
C GLY A 260 -23.38 -4.01 1.17
N ASP A 261 -22.66 -3.77 0.07
CA ASP A 261 -21.93 -4.82 -0.64
C ASP A 261 -20.71 -5.27 0.17
N ILE A 262 -20.14 -6.41 -0.20
CA ILE A 262 -18.91 -6.97 0.38
C ILE A 262 -17.87 -7.14 -0.72
N LEU A 263 -16.69 -6.57 -0.51
CA LEU A 263 -15.54 -6.73 -1.38
C LEU A 263 -14.74 -7.98 -0.98
N PHE A 264 -14.41 -8.79 -1.97
CA PHE A 264 -13.54 -9.96 -1.85
C PHE A 264 -12.30 -9.83 -2.70
N GLY A 265 -11.14 -10.18 -2.12
CA GLY A 265 -9.87 -10.28 -2.81
C GLY A 265 -9.14 -11.57 -2.45
N ASN A 266 -8.28 -12.03 -3.34
CA ASN A 266 -7.47 -13.21 -3.15
C ASN A 266 -6.14 -12.85 -2.48
N SER A 267 -5.65 -13.71 -1.57
CA SER A 267 -4.33 -13.59 -0.94
C SER A 267 -3.39 -14.73 -1.34
N ASP A 268 -3.84 -15.64 -2.20
CA ASP A 268 -3.03 -16.75 -2.69
C ASP A 268 -2.03 -16.26 -3.74
N LEU A 269 -0.75 -16.56 -3.52
CA LEU A 269 0.35 -16.19 -4.42
C LEU A 269 0.81 -17.35 -5.31
N SER A 270 0.12 -18.49 -5.28
CA SER A 270 0.47 -19.66 -6.09
C SER A 270 0.24 -19.43 -7.59
N ASP A 271 -0.67 -18.52 -7.94
CA ASP A 271 -1.03 -18.18 -9.32
C ASP A 271 -1.06 -16.65 -9.50
N VAL A 272 0.12 -16.04 -9.56
CA VAL A 272 0.27 -14.59 -9.81
C VAL A 272 0.42 -14.31 -11.30
N GLU A 273 -0.46 -13.49 -11.86
CA GLU A 273 -0.44 -13.08 -13.26
C GLU A 273 0.45 -11.84 -13.44
N GLU A 274 1.56 -11.97 -14.18
CA GLU A 274 2.33 -10.79 -14.60
C GLU A 274 1.56 -10.02 -15.69
N ALA A 275 1.61 -8.68 -15.62
CA ALA A 275 0.83 -7.83 -16.50
C ALA A 275 1.60 -6.59 -16.99
N ASP A 276 1.22 -6.10 -18.16
CA ASP A 276 1.57 -4.75 -18.63
C ASP A 276 0.64 -3.74 -17.95
N PRO A 277 1.16 -2.81 -17.11
CA PRO A 277 0.31 -1.88 -16.37
C PRO A 277 -0.50 -0.92 -17.24
N ASP A 278 -0.15 -0.78 -18.50
CA ASP A 278 -0.86 0.08 -19.46
C ASP A 278 -1.87 -0.71 -20.33
N LYS A 279 -1.89 -2.06 -20.25
CA LYS A 279 -2.70 -2.93 -21.16
C LYS A 279 -3.36 -4.12 -20.46
N TYR A 280 -3.53 -4.11 -19.15
CA TYR A 280 -4.16 -5.23 -18.45
C TYR A 280 -5.70 -5.18 -18.53
N LEU A 281 -6.34 -6.33 -18.35
CA LEU A 281 -7.79 -6.44 -18.24
C LEU A 281 -8.27 -5.86 -16.90
N ASN A 282 -8.99 -4.72 -16.95
CA ASN A 282 -9.46 -4.00 -15.76
C ASN A 282 -10.79 -4.54 -15.19
N ARG A 283 -10.97 -5.86 -15.19
CA ARG A 283 -12.08 -6.55 -14.51
C ARG A 283 -11.62 -7.95 -14.11
N ALA A 284 -12.37 -8.62 -13.25
CA ALA A 284 -12.10 -10.02 -12.95
C ALA A 284 -12.32 -10.90 -14.19
N THR A 285 -11.53 -11.98 -14.29
CA THR A 285 -11.78 -13.06 -15.25
C THR A 285 -12.92 -13.95 -14.75
N ASP A 286 -13.57 -14.67 -15.63
CA ASP A 286 -14.64 -15.59 -15.25
C ASP A 286 -14.10 -16.67 -14.29
N ALA A 287 -12.89 -17.18 -14.52
CA ALA A 287 -12.23 -18.13 -13.63
C ALA A 287 -11.99 -17.56 -12.22
N PHE A 288 -11.65 -16.27 -12.09
CA PHE A 288 -11.51 -15.64 -10.78
C PHE A 288 -12.87 -15.40 -10.10
N VAL A 289 -13.91 -15.10 -10.86
CA VAL A 289 -15.29 -15.00 -10.35
C VAL A 289 -15.71 -16.35 -9.80
N ASP A 290 -15.52 -17.43 -10.54
CA ASP A 290 -15.86 -18.80 -10.12
C ASP A 290 -15.09 -19.19 -8.84
N LEU A 291 -13.77 -18.94 -8.79
CA LEU A 291 -12.96 -19.14 -7.60
C LEU A 291 -13.49 -18.36 -6.39
N THR A 292 -13.92 -17.10 -6.61
CA THR A 292 -14.48 -16.27 -5.55
C THR A 292 -15.80 -16.83 -5.05
N VAL A 293 -16.67 -17.25 -5.95
CA VAL A 293 -17.98 -17.88 -5.59
C VAL A 293 -17.75 -19.13 -4.74
N ASP A 294 -16.80 -19.99 -5.12
CA ASP A 294 -16.48 -21.21 -4.36
C ASP A 294 -15.94 -20.90 -2.96
N LYS A 295 -15.00 -19.93 -2.86
CA LYS A 295 -14.43 -19.49 -1.58
C LYS A 295 -15.48 -18.84 -0.66
N VAL A 296 -16.32 -17.99 -1.24
CA VAL A 296 -17.43 -17.32 -0.52
C VAL A 296 -18.46 -18.34 -0.05
N GLY A 297 -18.93 -19.23 -0.95
CA GLY A 297 -19.89 -20.28 -0.60
C GLY A 297 -19.40 -21.21 0.50
N THR A 298 -18.09 -21.50 0.49
CA THR A 298 -17.47 -22.33 1.54
C THR A 298 -17.35 -21.58 2.87
N ARG A 299 -16.86 -20.33 2.83
CA ARG A 299 -16.53 -19.56 4.05
C ARG A 299 -17.76 -18.87 4.64
N PHE A 300 -18.69 -18.41 3.82
CA PHE A 300 -19.85 -17.64 4.24
C PHE A 300 -21.17 -18.32 3.80
N PRO A 301 -21.44 -19.55 4.26
CA PRO A 301 -22.63 -20.31 3.83
C PRO A 301 -23.96 -19.63 4.23
N GLY A 302 -23.91 -18.66 5.13
CA GLY A 302 -25.08 -17.85 5.49
C GLY A 302 -25.46 -16.78 4.46
N LEU A 303 -24.66 -16.54 3.43
CA LEU A 303 -24.94 -15.59 2.35
C LEU A 303 -25.63 -16.32 1.17
N THR A 304 -26.80 -16.90 1.41
CA THR A 304 -27.48 -17.82 0.47
C THR A 304 -28.00 -17.16 -0.80
N ASP A 305 -28.31 -15.87 -0.75
CA ASP A 305 -28.87 -15.10 -1.87
C ASP A 305 -27.85 -14.10 -2.44
N ALA A 306 -26.55 -14.33 -2.18
CA ALA A 306 -25.50 -13.44 -2.64
C ALA A 306 -25.35 -13.48 -4.16
N ALA A 307 -25.10 -12.31 -4.75
CA ALA A 307 -24.88 -12.15 -6.19
C ALA A 307 -23.67 -11.25 -6.47
N ILE A 308 -22.95 -11.53 -7.55
CA ILE A 308 -21.86 -10.65 -8.01
C ILE A 308 -22.47 -9.31 -8.42
N SER A 309 -22.04 -8.22 -7.80
CA SER A 309 -22.47 -6.85 -8.13
C SER A 309 -21.49 -6.15 -9.08
N SER A 310 -20.18 -6.32 -8.88
CA SER A 310 -19.18 -5.73 -9.75
C SER A 310 -17.83 -6.45 -9.63
N SER A 311 -16.90 -6.09 -10.51
CA SER A 311 -15.50 -6.48 -10.40
C SER A 311 -14.57 -5.45 -11.01
N TYR A 312 -13.36 -5.39 -10.52
CA TYR A 312 -12.28 -4.61 -11.12
C TYR A 312 -10.93 -5.30 -10.92
N ALA A 313 -9.90 -4.79 -11.58
CA ALA A 313 -8.53 -5.23 -11.36
C ALA A 313 -7.59 -4.04 -11.28
N GLY A 314 -6.46 -4.24 -10.62
CA GLY A 314 -5.34 -3.33 -10.56
C GLY A 314 -4.03 -4.09 -10.70
N CYS A 315 -2.91 -3.38 -10.59
CA CYS A 315 -1.60 -4.01 -10.59
C CYS A 315 -0.83 -3.63 -9.33
N TYR A 316 -0.11 -4.61 -8.77
CA TYR A 316 0.87 -4.41 -7.72
C TYR A 316 2.28 -4.27 -8.30
N ASP A 317 3.09 -3.45 -7.68
CA ASP A 317 4.53 -3.30 -7.90
C ASP A 317 5.28 -4.21 -6.93
N VAL A 318 5.45 -5.49 -7.29
CA VAL A 318 5.93 -6.53 -6.37
C VAL A 318 7.45 -6.62 -6.37
N THR A 319 8.06 -6.48 -5.19
CA THR A 319 9.49 -6.74 -4.94
C THR A 319 9.75 -8.20 -4.60
N PRO A 320 11.00 -8.69 -4.67
CA PRO A 320 11.33 -10.08 -4.34
C PRO A 320 10.94 -10.53 -2.92
N ASP A 321 10.94 -9.60 -1.95
CA ASP A 321 10.59 -9.85 -0.56
C ASP A 321 9.20 -9.31 -0.16
N TRP A 322 8.42 -8.81 -1.14
CA TRP A 322 7.09 -8.22 -0.93
C TRP A 322 7.09 -7.00 0.02
N ASN A 323 8.24 -6.34 0.19
CA ASN A 323 8.36 -5.16 1.04
C ASN A 323 8.82 -3.95 0.23
N PRO A 324 8.44 -2.72 0.61
CA PRO A 324 8.72 -1.54 -0.19
C PRO A 324 10.21 -1.20 -0.25
N VAL A 325 10.58 -0.47 -1.29
CA VAL A 325 11.82 0.28 -1.41
C VAL A 325 11.53 1.74 -1.09
N ILE A 326 12.15 2.26 -0.02
CA ILE A 326 12.13 3.69 0.33
C ILE A 326 13.57 4.04 0.66
N SER A 327 14.31 4.52 -0.35
CA SER A 327 15.76 4.54 -0.28
C SER A 327 16.37 5.68 -1.10
N THR A 328 17.46 6.24 -0.61
CA THR A 328 18.44 6.88 -1.48
C THR A 328 19.10 5.84 -2.38
N THR A 329 19.77 6.26 -3.44
CA THR A 329 20.42 5.37 -4.40
C THR A 329 21.89 5.71 -4.58
N ALA A 330 22.61 4.96 -5.41
CA ALA A 330 23.97 5.28 -5.79
C ALA A 330 24.06 6.56 -6.65
N LEU A 331 22.95 6.97 -7.28
CA LEU A 331 22.87 8.25 -7.99
C LEU A 331 22.49 9.35 -7.00
N ASP A 332 23.42 10.24 -6.69
CA ASP A 332 23.26 11.30 -5.70
C ASP A 332 22.03 12.18 -6.00
N GLY A 333 21.26 12.51 -4.97
CA GLY A 333 20.01 13.25 -5.07
C GLY A 333 18.80 12.45 -5.57
N LEU A 334 18.94 11.14 -5.87
CA LEU A 334 17.81 10.29 -6.24
C LEU A 334 17.27 9.50 -5.04
N VAL A 335 15.99 9.67 -4.74
CA VAL A 335 15.22 8.87 -3.78
C VAL A 335 14.17 8.05 -4.53
N VAL A 336 14.01 6.77 -4.18
CA VAL A 336 12.99 5.89 -4.75
C VAL A 336 11.99 5.52 -3.65
N ALA A 337 10.69 5.61 -3.95
CA ALA A 337 9.59 5.13 -3.12
C ALA A 337 8.65 4.28 -3.99
N ALA A 338 8.85 2.96 -4.01
CA ALA A 338 8.16 2.04 -4.90
C ALA A 338 8.20 0.59 -4.39
N GLY A 339 7.55 -0.33 -5.08
CA GLY A 339 7.58 -1.75 -4.71
C GLY A 339 6.72 -2.05 -3.49
N PHE A 340 5.59 -1.39 -3.35
CA PHE A 340 4.74 -1.50 -2.16
C PHE A 340 3.97 -2.82 -2.07
N SER A 341 3.95 -3.63 -3.12
CA SER A 341 3.42 -4.99 -3.12
C SER A 341 1.99 -5.11 -2.53
N GLY A 342 1.14 -4.11 -2.78
CA GLY A 342 -0.22 -4.03 -2.25
C GLY A 342 -0.37 -3.43 -0.84
N HIS A 343 0.72 -3.01 -0.20
CA HIS A 343 0.68 -2.48 1.16
C HIS A 343 0.61 -0.95 1.26
N GLY A 344 0.88 -0.21 0.18
CA GLY A 344 1.13 1.24 0.17
C GLY A 344 0.08 2.07 0.89
N PHE A 345 -1.21 1.88 0.62
CA PHE A 345 -2.28 2.74 1.10
C PHE A 345 -2.21 3.06 2.61
N LYS A 346 -2.24 2.03 3.46
CA LYS A 346 -2.31 2.21 4.92
C LYS A 346 -1.02 2.72 5.54
N ILE A 347 0.11 2.56 4.85
CA ILE A 347 1.42 3.04 5.31
C ILE A 347 1.84 4.37 4.66
N ALA A 348 1.09 4.89 3.71
CA ALA A 348 1.46 6.09 2.94
C ALA A 348 1.82 7.32 3.80
N PRO A 349 1.14 7.62 4.92
CA PRO A 349 1.57 8.71 5.80
C PRO A 349 3.00 8.54 6.31
N ALA A 350 3.36 7.33 6.75
CA ALA A 350 4.71 7.03 7.23
C ALA A 350 5.74 6.98 6.08
N VAL A 351 5.34 6.52 4.90
CA VAL A 351 6.18 6.60 3.68
C VAL A 351 6.51 8.04 3.36
N GLY A 352 5.50 8.93 3.38
CA GLY A 352 5.73 10.35 3.16
C GLY A 352 6.72 10.94 4.16
N GLN A 353 6.57 10.61 5.45
CA GLN A 353 7.49 11.05 6.50
C GLN A 353 8.91 10.52 6.27
N LEU A 354 9.06 9.22 5.96
CA LEU A 354 10.37 8.62 5.71
C LEU A 354 11.03 9.21 4.45
N VAL A 355 10.28 9.48 3.38
CA VAL A 355 10.80 10.17 2.20
C VAL A 355 11.27 11.57 2.56
N ALA A 356 10.50 12.33 3.34
CA ALA A 356 10.89 13.66 3.79
C ALA A 356 12.16 13.62 4.68
N ASP A 357 12.26 12.62 5.56
CA ASP A 357 13.44 12.37 6.39
C ASP A 357 14.69 12.09 5.53
N LEU A 358 14.55 11.23 4.52
CA LEU A 358 15.67 10.91 3.60
C LEU A 358 16.11 12.12 2.79
N VAL A 359 15.16 12.93 2.33
CA VAL A 359 15.45 14.14 1.54
C VAL A 359 16.15 15.23 2.39
N ILE A 360 15.70 15.42 3.62
CA ILE A 360 16.15 16.54 4.47
C ILE A 360 17.34 16.14 5.34
N ASP A 361 17.27 14.94 5.96
CA ASP A 361 18.21 14.51 7.00
C ASP A 361 19.11 13.34 6.56
N GLY A 362 18.81 12.72 5.40
CA GLY A 362 19.52 11.55 4.88
C GLY A 362 19.27 10.26 5.68
N ARG A 363 18.38 10.26 6.65
CA ARG A 363 18.07 9.12 7.52
C ARG A 363 16.68 9.23 8.12
N SER A 364 16.10 8.11 8.56
CA SER A 364 14.85 8.11 9.33
C SER A 364 15.01 8.78 10.69
N ASN A 365 13.98 9.51 11.12
CA ASN A 365 13.86 10.13 12.45
C ASN A 365 13.01 9.29 13.42
N ASP A 366 12.27 8.27 12.94
CA ASP A 366 11.55 7.33 13.79
C ASP A 366 12.38 6.04 13.97
N PRO A 367 12.89 5.74 15.17
CA PRO A 367 13.71 4.54 15.41
C PRO A 367 12.95 3.23 15.21
N ARG A 368 11.60 3.24 15.19
CA ARG A 368 10.77 2.07 14.90
C ARG A 368 10.71 1.77 13.40
N ILE A 369 11.09 2.75 12.55
CA ILE A 369 11.04 2.70 11.09
C ILE A 369 12.45 2.97 10.54
N PRO A 370 13.41 2.09 10.77
CA PRO A 370 14.78 2.29 10.29
C PRO A 370 14.80 2.26 8.76
N HIS A 371 15.34 3.31 8.13
CA HIS A 371 15.43 3.38 6.66
C HIS A 371 16.28 2.26 6.06
N SER A 372 17.18 1.67 6.85
CA SER A 372 17.97 0.49 6.45
C SER A 372 17.12 -0.71 6.06
N ASP A 373 15.94 -0.89 6.66
CA ASP A 373 15.02 -1.99 6.31
C ASP A 373 14.52 -1.88 4.86
N PHE A 374 14.34 -0.65 4.39
CA PHE A 374 13.75 -0.35 3.08
C PHE A 374 14.79 0.05 2.02
N ARG A 375 16.09 -0.16 2.32
CA ARG A 375 17.17 0.17 1.41
C ARG A 375 17.14 -0.66 0.13
N LEU A 376 17.45 -0.02 -1.00
CA LEU A 376 17.48 -0.68 -2.30
C LEU A 376 18.57 -1.77 -2.37
N SER A 377 19.71 -1.55 -1.72
CA SER A 377 20.87 -2.44 -1.76
C SER A 377 20.61 -3.83 -1.15
N ARG A 378 19.55 -3.99 -0.31
CA ARG A 378 19.22 -5.27 0.33
C ARG A 378 19.02 -6.43 -0.66
N PHE A 379 18.59 -6.13 -1.90
CA PHE A 379 18.44 -7.16 -2.93
C PHE A 379 19.78 -7.65 -3.50
N ALA A 380 20.72 -6.74 -3.69
CA ALA A 380 22.07 -7.09 -4.13
C ALA A 380 22.90 -7.76 -3.02
N GLU A 381 22.60 -7.44 -1.77
CA GLU A 381 23.22 -8.00 -0.56
C GLU A 381 22.62 -9.35 -0.15
N ASP A 382 21.51 -9.79 -0.79
CA ASP A 382 20.69 -10.95 -0.38
C ASP A 382 20.20 -10.86 1.08
N ASP A 383 20.04 -9.61 1.58
CA ASP A 383 19.56 -9.31 2.93
C ASP A 383 18.09 -8.88 2.89
N LEU A 384 17.24 -9.81 2.43
CA LEU A 384 15.82 -9.58 2.23
C LEU A 384 15.08 -9.35 3.54
N LEU A 385 14.17 -8.40 3.54
CA LEU A 385 13.33 -8.10 4.70
C LEU A 385 12.27 -9.20 4.86
N LYS A 386 12.31 -9.90 5.99
CA LYS A 386 11.45 -11.05 6.28
C LYS A 386 10.83 -10.95 7.66
N SER A 387 9.61 -11.46 7.79
CA SER A 387 9.00 -11.68 9.10
C SER A 387 9.83 -12.68 9.93
N PRO A 388 10.13 -12.39 11.20
CA PRO A 388 10.74 -13.38 12.09
C PRO A 388 9.76 -14.52 12.48
N TYR A 389 8.45 -14.34 12.23
CA TYR A 389 7.39 -15.29 12.53
C TYR A 389 6.48 -15.49 11.32
N PRO A 390 7.00 -16.03 10.20
CA PRO A 390 6.23 -16.14 8.96
C PRO A 390 5.07 -17.11 9.13
N TYR A 391 3.97 -16.80 8.47
CA TYR A 391 2.87 -17.73 8.34
C TYR A 391 3.14 -18.74 7.22
N VAL A 392 2.93 -20.01 7.51
CA VAL A 392 3.06 -21.10 6.52
C VAL A 392 1.85 -21.07 5.60
N GLY A 393 2.10 -21.02 4.29
CA GLY A 393 1.03 -21.03 3.28
C GLY A 393 0.13 -19.79 3.28
N ALA A 394 0.56 -18.68 3.88
CA ALA A 394 -0.30 -17.51 4.09
C ALA A 394 -0.28 -16.49 2.94
N GLY A 395 0.19 -16.86 1.75
CA GLY A 395 0.13 -15.97 0.59
C GLY A 395 0.79 -14.61 0.86
N GLN A 396 0.06 -13.52 0.65
CA GLN A 396 0.53 -12.14 0.85
C GLN A 396 0.80 -11.76 2.32
N MET A 397 0.39 -12.57 3.28
CA MET A 397 0.53 -12.29 4.72
C MET A 397 1.79 -12.91 5.35
N ARG A 398 2.87 -13.06 4.59
CA ARG A 398 4.14 -13.68 5.01
C ARG A 398 4.86 -12.96 6.14
#